data_8ff4a5ff263fb5c6724dec0d81442b95
#
_entry.id   8ff4a5ff263fb5c6724dec0d81442b95
#
_cell.length_a   1.000
_cell.length_b   1.000
_cell.length_c   1.000
_cell.angle_alpha   90.00
_cell.angle_beta   90.00
_cell.angle_gamma   90.00
#
_symmetry.space_group_name_H-M   'P 1'
#
loop_
_entity.id
_entity.type
_entity.pdbx_description
1 polymer ?
#
loop_
_entity_poly.entity_id
_entity_poly.type
_entity_poly.pdbx_seq_one_letter_code
_entity_poly.pdbx_strand_id
1 'polypeptide(L)'
;MKINTNLSSLIVQSSLKTSTNGLNMAIERMTTGFKINHAKDNAANYSINTKLSSKLSSYYVAQDNASMGLDMMTSAMDNLDLISSHLSRMRDLAEQAANGTYGEDSLKAIQSEINARLEECSRIIENSEYNGIKLFQGTEGLNGKFLEEIKPLTEQEAIAQGYTVIKTADELQAMENNVSGKYILMNDIDLAGYSWTAVGTSSDHFSGEFNGNGYVIKNLTVNQSGLDYQGLFGRVSHAKISNVGLENVEVKGNTGTGALAGYTDNSDFKNCYVDGVSISGGLETGGLIGTLDSGGIHSCYIINGSVTSSSFNVGGLVGNANSGIIDSYSTVDVTGNQRVGGLAGAFSQGSIRNCYSTGNVSAVRDTAGGFVGSLNGGTLSSCYTTSLVNSGNPAKQGAFTGVLSLGNIDVSFTNCHYYGSYNPGMAAVGYNPNNKDTSGLTDGGTLPEPVIPNIISFQVGIYSDSSSRFALDLEFTLDLKVNASDANSARNALTNIDNLLAKINTRQTEFGAAYNRLESAFEAIGVNIENLTSTQSTIRDADIAEESSAYIRNQILQQASATLLATANQTPAIALQLL
;
A
#
# COMPACT_ATOMS: atom_id res chain seq x y z
N MET A 1 21.52 87.85 -9.69
CA MET A 1 21.99 86.51 -9.33
C MET A 1 21.67 86.24 -7.87
N LYS A 2 21.10 85.07 -7.51
CA LYS A 2 20.94 84.66 -6.10
C LYS A 2 22.26 84.03 -5.66
N ILE A 3 23.10 84.73 -4.89
CA ILE A 3 24.41 84.27 -4.50
C ILE A 3 24.35 83.11 -3.47
N ASN A 4 23.29 83.06 -2.66
CA ASN A 4 23.14 82.07 -1.62
C ASN A 4 22.57 80.73 -2.12
N THR A 5 22.17 80.59 -3.38
CA THR A 5 21.65 79.31 -3.92
C THR A 5 22.18 79.12 -5.34
N ASN A 6 23.20 78.28 -5.48
CA ASN A 6 23.79 77.96 -6.78
C ASN A 6 22.98 76.81 -7.42
N LEU A 7 21.92 77.12 -8.16
CA LEU A 7 21.06 76.19 -8.82
C LEU A 7 21.77 75.27 -9.82
N SER A 8 22.77 75.84 -10.54
CA SER A 8 23.62 75.11 -11.47
C SER A 8 24.42 73.99 -10.79
N SER A 9 25.00 74.30 -9.61
CA SER A 9 25.75 73.35 -8.79
C SER A 9 24.81 72.22 -8.28
N LEU A 10 23.60 72.54 -7.85
CA LEU A 10 22.59 71.53 -7.39
C LEU A 10 22.17 70.62 -8.52
N ILE A 11 21.94 71.13 -9.73
CA ILE A 11 21.59 70.32 -10.90
C ILE A 11 22.71 69.35 -11.25
N VAL A 12 23.93 69.85 -11.30
CA VAL A 12 25.13 69.05 -11.61
C VAL A 12 25.42 68.03 -10.52
N GLN A 13 25.22 68.38 -9.25
CA GLN A 13 25.33 67.42 -8.13
C GLN A 13 24.30 66.32 -8.22
N SER A 14 23.03 66.60 -8.61
CA SER A 14 22.00 65.60 -8.86
C SER A 14 22.38 64.70 -10.03
N SER A 15 22.93 65.25 -11.13
CA SER A 15 23.40 64.44 -12.27
C SER A 15 24.61 63.57 -11.89
N LEU A 16 25.54 64.06 -11.09
CA LEU A 16 26.65 63.27 -10.59
C LEU A 16 26.20 62.11 -9.73
N LYS A 17 25.24 62.36 -8.82
CA LYS A 17 24.63 61.30 -7.99
C LYS A 17 23.92 60.22 -8.83
N THR A 18 23.15 60.65 -9.85
CA THR A 18 22.47 59.76 -10.76
C THR A 18 23.44 58.90 -11.57
N SER A 19 24.51 59.51 -12.13
CA SER A 19 25.52 58.78 -12.89
C SER A 19 26.32 57.83 -12.02
N THR A 20 26.62 58.19 -10.76
CA THR A 20 27.31 57.32 -9.79
C THR A 20 26.43 56.11 -9.43
N ASN A 21 25.13 56.32 -9.20
CA ASN A 21 24.19 55.25 -8.92
C ASN A 21 24.04 54.32 -10.15
N GLY A 22 23.96 54.88 -11.36
CA GLY A 22 23.91 54.08 -12.59
C GLY A 22 25.18 53.27 -12.84
N LEU A 23 26.34 53.86 -12.52
CA LEU A 23 27.63 53.16 -12.59
C LEU A 23 27.69 51.97 -11.62
N ASN A 24 27.33 52.17 -10.36
CA ASN A 24 27.32 51.12 -9.35
C ASN A 24 26.35 49.99 -9.72
N MET A 25 25.19 50.33 -10.27
CA MET A 25 24.21 49.34 -10.74
C MET A 25 24.74 48.54 -11.93
N ALA A 26 25.40 49.18 -12.89
CA ALA A 26 26.01 48.47 -14.03
C ALA A 26 27.14 47.54 -13.56
N ILE A 27 27.99 48.00 -12.61
CA ILE A 27 29.03 47.15 -12.00
C ILE A 27 28.41 45.92 -11.32
N GLU A 28 27.38 46.11 -10.50
CA GLU A 28 26.70 45.03 -9.81
C GLU A 28 26.14 44.01 -10.79
N ARG A 29 25.43 44.45 -11.84
CA ARG A 29 24.85 43.60 -12.86
C ARG A 29 25.88 42.85 -13.71
N MET A 30 26.97 43.52 -14.07
CA MET A 30 28.10 42.88 -14.78
C MET A 30 28.81 41.84 -13.92
N THR A 31 28.94 42.09 -12.60
CA THR A 31 29.64 41.21 -11.67
C THR A 31 28.80 39.98 -11.36
N THR A 32 27.48 40.13 -11.20
CA THR A 32 26.56 39.03 -10.87
C THR A 32 26.05 38.30 -12.12
N GLY A 33 26.09 38.93 -13.29
CA GLY A 33 25.45 38.46 -14.51
C GLY A 33 23.94 38.62 -14.51
N PHE A 34 23.36 39.29 -13.49
CA PHE A 34 21.92 39.41 -13.34
C PHE A 34 21.46 40.86 -13.43
N LYS A 35 20.38 41.12 -14.21
CA LYS A 35 19.76 42.46 -14.26
C LYS A 35 18.89 42.76 -13.03
N ILE A 36 18.45 41.73 -12.28
CA ILE A 36 17.65 41.85 -11.07
C ILE A 36 18.40 41.15 -9.94
N ASN A 37 19.05 41.94 -9.07
CA ASN A 37 19.79 41.48 -7.91
C ASN A 37 18.97 41.62 -6.62
N HIS A 38 18.16 42.67 -6.54
CA HIS A 38 17.39 43.03 -5.36
C HIS A 38 15.92 43.26 -5.69
N ALA A 39 15.03 43.06 -4.70
CA ALA A 39 13.61 43.36 -4.86
C ALA A 39 13.32 44.83 -5.24
N LYS A 40 14.22 45.77 -4.88
CA LYS A 40 14.11 47.18 -5.26
C LYS A 40 14.30 47.44 -6.75
N ASP A 41 15.00 46.54 -7.48
CA ASP A 41 15.27 46.70 -8.91
C ASP A 41 14.01 46.47 -9.75
N ASN A 42 13.29 45.41 -9.41
CA ASN A 42 11.93 45.12 -9.95
C ASN A 42 11.24 44.10 -9.05
N ALA A 43 10.39 44.55 -8.15
CA ALA A 43 9.71 43.72 -7.15
C ALA A 43 8.86 42.61 -7.78
N ALA A 44 8.17 42.87 -8.90
CA ALA A 44 7.32 41.88 -9.59
C ALA A 44 8.18 40.75 -10.18
N ASN A 45 9.20 41.10 -10.96
CA ASN A 45 10.09 40.13 -11.59
C ASN A 45 10.95 39.39 -10.55
N TYR A 46 11.36 40.04 -9.46
CA TYR A 46 12.03 39.40 -8.34
C TYR A 46 11.17 38.31 -7.69
N SER A 47 9.90 38.62 -7.43
CA SER A 47 8.95 37.64 -6.89
C SER A 47 8.74 36.46 -7.84
N ILE A 48 8.59 36.73 -9.16
CA ILE A 48 8.46 35.66 -10.18
C ILE A 48 9.74 34.83 -10.20
N ASN A 49 10.91 35.43 -10.22
CA ASN A 49 12.19 34.70 -10.21
C ASN A 49 12.34 33.81 -8.97
N THR A 50 11.98 34.30 -7.79
CA THR A 50 12.02 33.49 -6.56
C THR A 50 11.11 32.26 -6.64
N LYS A 51 9.89 32.43 -7.17
CA LYS A 51 8.96 31.32 -7.40
C LYS A 51 9.49 30.33 -8.44
N LEU A 52 10.09 30.81 -9.52
CA LEU A 52 10.69 29.96 -10.54
C LEU A 52 11.89 29.18 -9.97
N SER A 53 12.76 29.81 -9.19
CA SER A 53 13.87 29.14 -8.52
C SER A 53 13.41 28.04 -7.58
N SER A 54 12.34 28.29 -6.79
CA SER A 54 11.76 27.28 -5.91
C SER A 54 11.19 26.10 -6.70
N LYS A 55 10.44 26.37 -7.78
CA LYS A 55 9.92 25.31 -8.66
C LYS A 55 11.03 24.51 -9.34
N LEU A 56 12.06 25.19 -9.82
CA LEU A 56 13.21 24.57 -10.47
C LEU A 56 13.93 23.62 -9.51
N SER A 57 14.17 24.05 -8.27
CA SER A 57 14.74 23.20 -7.22
C SER A 57 13.88 21.97 -6.96
N SER A 58 12.55 22.13 -6.90
CA SER A 58 11.63 21.01 -6.72
C SER A 58 11.64 20.02 -7.90
N TYR A 59 11.79 20.51 -9.14
CA TYR A 59 11.92 19.64 -10.31
C TYR A 59 13.23 18.86 -10.32
N TYR A 60 14.35 19.44 -9.88
CA TYR A 60 15.60 18.67 -9.73
C TYR A 60 15.44 17.53 -8.74
N VAL A 61 14.83 17.79 -7.59
CA VAL A 61 14.55 16.71 -6.61
C VAL A 61 13.61 15.65 -7.19
N ALA A 62 12.59 16.06 -7.95
CA ALA A 62 11.69 15.10 -8.60
C ALA A 62 12.41 14.26 -9.68
N GLN A 63 13.37 14.86 -10.39
CA GLN A 63 14.22 14.16 -11.35
C GLN A 63 15.13 13.13 -10.68
N ASP A 64 15.74 13.49 -9.56
CA ASP A 64 16.57 12.58 -8.76
C ASP A 64 15.71 11.41 -8.23
N ASN A 65 14.50 11.67 -7.75
CA ASN A 65 13.56 10.64 -7.30
C ASN A 65 13.17 9.68 -8.44
N ALA A 66 12.91 10.20 -9.63
CA ALA A 66 12.60 9.37 -10.80
C ALA A 66 13.80 8.52 -11.22
N SER A 67 15.03 9.06 -11.18
CA SER A 67 16.26 8.31 -11.45
C SER A 67 16.46 7.16 -10.46
N MET A 68 16.29 7.42 -9.16
CA MET A 68 16.36 6.35 -8.14
C MET A 68 15.29 5.28 -8.35
N GLY A 69 14.10 5.68 -8.82
CA GLY A 69 13.05 4.73 -9.19
C GLY A 69 13.44 3.84 -10.38
N LEU A 70 14.07 4.41 -11.41
CA LEU A 70 14.57 3.66 -12.58
C LEU A 70 15.65 2.65 -12.18
N ASP A 71 16.60 3.05 -11.31
CA ASP A 71 17.65 2.16 -10.82
C ASP A 71 17.08 1.00 -10.00
N MET A 72 16.08 1.30 -9.17
CA MET A 72 15.37 0.29 -8.40
C MET A 72 14.64 -0.72 -9.29
N MET A 73 13.95 -0.25 -10.35
CA MET A 73 13.26 -1.14 -11.31
C MET A 73 14.24 -2.00 -12.09
N THR A 74 15.37 -1.45 -12.50
CA THR A 74 16.43 -2.22 -13.18
C THR A 74 16.94 -3.33 -12.28
N SER A 75 17.27 -3.03 -11.02
CA SER A 75 17.72 -4.04 -10.05
C SER A 75 16.67 -5.13 -9.81
N ALA A 76 15.38 -4.77 -9.78
CA ALA A 76 14.30 -5.73 -9.61
C ALA A 76 14.17 -6.66 -10.84
N MET A 77 14.22 -6.11 -12.06
CA MET A 77 14.14 -6.89 -13.29
C MET A 77 15.34 -7.84 -13.44
N ASP A 78 16.55 -7.40 -13.13
CA ASP A 78 17.75 -8.24 -13.19
C ASP A 78 17.65 -9.46 -12.24
N ASN A 79 17.11 -9.26 -11.03
CA ASN A 79 16.88 -10.35 -10.08
C ASN A 79 15.79 -11.32 -10.57
N LEU A 80 14.71 -10.83 -11.20
CA LEU A 80 13.69 -11.69 -11.82
C LEU A 80 14.27 -12.50 -13.00
N ASP A 81 15.17 -11.95 -13.78
CA ASP A 81 15.86 -12.66 -14.86
C ASP A 81 16.73 -13.82 -14.32
N LEU A 82 17.42 -13.61 -13.20
CA LEU A 82 18.16 -14.67 -12.51
C LEU A 82 17.23 -15.79 -12.05
N ILE A 83 16.12 -15.46 -11.38
CA ILE A 83 15.14 -16.46 -10.93
C ILE A 83 14.55 -17.20 -12.15
N SER A 84 14.19 -16.50 -13.21
CA SER A 84 13.69 -17.10 -14.46
C SER A 84 14.69 -18.10 -15.06
N SER A 85 15.97 -17.79 -15.04
CA SER A 85 17.02 -18.70 -15.52
C SER A 85 17.14 -19.98 -14.68
N HIS A 86 17.01 -19.87 -13.36
CA HIS A 86 17.00 -21.03 -12.46
C HIS A 86 15.75 -21.89 -12.70
N LEU A 87 14.57 -21.30 -12.83
CA LEU A 87 13.33 -22.01 -13.13
C LEU A 87 13.37 -22.73 -14.48
N SER A 88 13.92 -22.07 -15.51
CA SER A 88 14.09 -22.69 -16.84
C SER A 88 14.99 -23.93 -16.74
N ARG A 89 16.06 -23.86 -15.97
CA ARG A 89 16.92 -25.04 -15.75
C ARG A 89 16.24 -26.12 -14.94
N MET A 90 15.41 -25.75 -13.94
CA MET A 90 14.60 -26.74 -13.20
C MET A 90 13.57 -27.41 -14.11
N ARG A 91 13.03 -26.68 -15.09
CA ARG A 91 12.13 -27.23 -16.11
C ARG A 91 12.85 -28.31 -16.94
N ASP A 92 14.08 -28.04 -17.43
CA ASP A 92 14.88 -29.02 -18.15
C ASP A 92 15.13 -30.29 -17.31
N LEU A 93 15.43 -30.12 -16.03
CA LEU A 93 15.65 -31.23 -15.09
C LEU A 93 14.38 -32.04 -14.85
N ALA A 94 13.23 -31.36 -14.71
CA ALA A 94 11.94 -32.03 -14.57
C ALA A 94 11.54 -32.80 -15.84
N GLU A 95 11.85 -32.25 -17.02
CA GLU A 95 11.63 -32.94 -18.30
C GLU A 95 12.50 -34.19 -18.41
N GLN A 96 13.76 -34.12 -17.99
CA GLN A 96 14.62 -35.31 -17.89
C GLN A 96 14.05 -36.35 -16.92
N ALA A 97 13.61 -35.95 -15.73
CA ALA A 97 13.01 -36.84 -14.74
C ALA A 97 11.69 -37.47 -15.19
N ALA A 98 10.92 -36.76 -16.02
CA ALA A 98 9.66 -37.25 -16.59
C ALA A 98 9.87 -38.38 -17.61
N ASN A 99 11.09 -38.54 -18.13
CA ASN A 99 11.46 -39.65 -19.02
C ASN A 99 11.69 -40.92 -18.19
N GLY A 100 10.86 -41.94 -18.38
CA GLY A 100 10.88 -43.20 -17.62
C GLY A 100 12.14 -44.06 -17.79
N THR A 101 13.21 -43.57 -18.43
CA THR A 101 14.49 -44.28 -18.61
C THR A 101 15.49 -44.05 -17.47
N TYR A 102 15.21 -43.11 -16.54
CA TYR A 102 16.09 -42.81 -15.40
C TYR A 102 15.77 -43.72 -14.20
N GLY A 103 16.83 -44.32 -13.65
CA GLY A 103 16.72 -45.11 -12.42
C GLY A 103 16.65 -44.23 -11.17
N GLU A 104 16.32 -44.87 -10.03
CA GLU A 104 16.07 -44.18 -8.75
C GLU A 104 17.18 -43.24 -8.30
N ASP A 105 18.46 -43.69 -8.43
CA ASP A 105 19.60 -42.85 -8.03
C ASP A 105 19.76 -41.60 -8.92
N SER A 106 19.46 -41.72 -10.22
CA SER A 106 19.49 -40.60 -11.12
C SER A 106 18.37 -39.59 -10.82
N LEU A 107 17.16 -40.07 -10.49
CA LEU A 107 16.03 -39.24 -10.08
C LEU A 107 16.33 -38.50 -8.77
N LYS A 108 16.96 -39.16 -7.80
CA LYS A 108 17.44 -38.53 -6.56
C LYS A 108 18.46 -37.41 -6.84
N ALA A 109 19.39 -37.63 -7.75
CA ALA A 109 20.38 -36.62 -8.14
C ALA A 109 19.72 -35.42 -8.81
N ILE A 110 18.75 -35.65 -9.72
CA ILE A 110 17.96 -34.58 -10.34
C ILE A 110 17.17 -33.79 -9.29
N GLN A 111 16.49 -34.47 -8.37
CA GLN A 111 15.73 -33.80 -7.30
C GLN A 111 16.66 -32.97 -6.40
N SER A 112 17.86 -33.45 -6.11
CA SER A 112 18.84 -32.68 -5.33
C SER A 112 19.29 -31.41 -6.04
N GLU A 113 19.50 -31.46 -7.39
CA GLU A 113 19.80 -30.24 -8.16
C GLU A 113 18.62 -29.29 -8.19
N ILE A 114 17.38 -29.78 -8.32
CA ILE A 114 16.17 -28.96 -8.25
C ILE A 114 16.07 -28.25 -6.91
N ASN A 115 16.26 -28.97 -5.80
CA ASN A 115 16.22 -28.40 -4.46
C ASN A 115 17.27 -27.29 -4.26
N ALA A 116 18.51 -27.51 -4.70
CA ALA A 116 19.55 -26.49 -4.63
C ALA A 116 19.20 -25.22 -5.43
N ARG A 117 18.51 -25.36 -6.56
CA ARG A 117 18.05 -24.22 -7.34
C ARG A 117 16.87 -23.52 -6.72
N LEU A 118 15.97 -24.25 -6.06
CA LEU A 118 14.87 -23.67 -5.28
C LEU A 118 15.41 -22.83 -4.11
N GLU A 119 16.39 -23.36 -3.37
CA GLU A 119 17.08 -22.62 -2.29
C GLU A 119 17.73 -21.35 -2.84
N GLU A 120 18.34 -21.39 -4.02
CA GLU A 120 18.96 -20.20 -4.62
C GLU A 120 17.89 -19.19 -5.07
N CYS A 121 16.75 -19.62 -5.64
CA CYS A 121 15.64 -18.72 -5.92
C CYS A 121 15.11 -18.04 -4.65
N SER A 122 14.92 -18.81 -3.57
CA SER A 122 14.52 -18.26 -2.27
C SER A 122 15.53 -17.23 -1.78
N ARG A 123 16.83 -17.55 -1.85
CA ARG A 123 17.90 -16.65 -1.44
C ARG A 123 17.91 -15.34 -2.26
N ILE A 124 17.67 -15.41 -3.57
CA ILE A 124 17.58 -14.21 -4.42
C ILE A 124 16.38 -13.36 -3.99
N ILE A 125 15.20 -13.96 -3.78
CA ILE A 125 13.99 -13.25 -3.35
C ILE A 125 14.22 -12.55 -2.00
N GLU A 126 14.74 -13.28 -1.01
CA GLU A 126 14.96 -12.79 0.34
C GLU A 126 16.01 -11.68 0.43
N ASN A 127 17.07 -11.76 -0.41
CA ASN A 127 18.19 -10.81 -0.37
C ASN A 127 18.09 -9.69 -1.41
N SER A 128 17.08 -9.71 -2.29
CA SER A 128 16.86 -8.63 -3.24
C SER A 128 16.39 -7.38 -2.53
N GLU A 129 17.26 -6.38 -2.44
CA GLU A 129 16.94 -5.10 -1.84
C GLU A 129 17.61 -3.94 -2.60
N TYR A 130 16.99 -2.77 -2.52
CA TYR A 130 17.51 -1.52 -3.01
C TYR A 130 17.43 -0.47 -1.90
N ASN A 131 18.58 0.01 -1.44
CA ASN A 131 18.68 0.99 -0.34
C ASN A 131 17.87 0.59 0.92
N GLY A 132 17.91 -0.70 1.29
CA GLY A 132 17.18 -1.26 2.44
C GLY A 132 15.69 -1.55 2.20
N ILE A 133 15.19 -1.29 0.99
CA ILE A 133 13.83 -1.63 0.58
C ILE A 133 13.86 -2.99 -0.12
N LYS A 134 13.13 -3.97 0.39
CA LYS A 134 13.01 -5.27 -0.25
C LYS A 134 12.24 -5.14 -1.56
N LEU A 135 12.80 -5.68 -2.65
CA LEU A 135 12.23 -5.58 -4.01
C LEU A 135 11.14 -6.61 -4.27
N PHE A 136 11.24 -7.75 -3.59
CA PHE A 136 10.27 -8.82 -3.63
C PHE A 136 9.80 -9.04 -2.20
N GLN A 137 8.75 -8.35 -1.86
CA GLN A 137 8.09 -8.59 -0.60
C GLN A 137 6.99 -9.60 -0.91
N GLY A 138 7.12 -10.80 -0.35
CA GLY A 138 5.92 -11.52 0.00
C GLY A 138 5.07 -10.62 0.87
N THR A 139 3.85 -10.98 1.15
CA THR A 139 2.95 -10.30 2.08
C THR A 139 3.55 -10.11 3.50
N GLU A 140 4.86 -10.08 3.62
CA GLU A 140 5.64 -9.86 4.85
C GLU A 140 5.72 -8.38 5.29
N GLY A 141 5.00 -7.48 4.69
CA GLY A 141 4.62 -6.23 5.33
C GLY A 141 4.01 -6.58 6.69
N LEU A 142 3.35 -5.78 7.38
CA LEU A 142 2.67 -6.11 8.64
C LEU A 142 2.00 -7.51 8.68
N ASN A 143 1.89 -8.19 7.56
CA ASN A 143 1.17 -9.41 7.27
C ASN A 143 2.00 -10.68 7.48
N GLY A 144 3.23 -10.76 7.04
CA GLY A 144 4.06 -11.97 7.22
C GLY A 144 4.44 -12.26 8.68
N LYS A 145 4.31 -11.26 9.57
CA LYS A 145 4.45 -11.46 11.01
C LYS A 145 3.31 -12.24 11.66
N PHE A 146 2.18 -12.37 10.98
CA PHE A 146 0.98 -12.95 11.56
C PHE A 146 0.73 -14.40 11.17
N LEU A 147 1.35 -14.88 10.11
CA LEU A 147 1.32 -16.30 9.79
C LEU A 147 2.47 -17.02 10.49
N GLU A 148 2.14 -18.05 11.23
CA GLU A 148 3.17 -18.92 11.80
C GLU A 148 3.78 -19.78 10.68
N GLU A 149 5.08 -20.06 10.80
CA GLU A 149 5.76 -20.95 9.86
C GLU A 149 5.07 -22.31 9.79
N ILE A 150 4.62 -22.70 8.61
CA ILE A 150 4.00 -24.00 8.39
C ILE A 150 5.11 -25.01 8.16
N LYS A 151 5.13 -26.08 8.95
CA LYS A 151 5.94 -27.28 8.70
C LYS A 151 5.06 -28.35 8.06
N PRO A 152 5.08 -28.47 6.73
CA PRO A 152 4.21 -29.43 6.06
C PRO A 152 4.54 -30.86 6.51
N LEU A 153 3.49 -31.63 6.78
CA LEU A 153 3.63 -33.05 7.03
C LEU A 153 3.75 -33.81 5.70
N THR A 154 4.59 -34.82 5.68
CA THR A 154 4.59 -35.81 4.59
C THR A 154 3.34 -36.69 4.69
N GLU A 155 2.95 -37.32 3.59
CA GLU A 155 1.79 -38.23 3.57
C GLU A 155 1.92 -39.36 4.58
N GLN A 156 3.12 -39.92 4.74
CA GLN A 156 3.39 -41.00 5.71
C GLN A 156 3.22 -40.52 7.16
N GLU A 157 3.72 -39.32 7.46
CA GLU A 157 3.56 -38.71 8.79
C GLU A 157 2.10 -38.38 9.09
N ALA A 158 1.37 -37.88 8.09
CA ALA A 158 -0.05 -37.56 8.22
C ALA A 158 -0.89 -38.83 8.50
N ILE A 159 -0.67 -39.91 7.76
CA ILE A 159 -1.34 -41.20 7.97
C ILE A 159 -0.98 -41.76 9.35
N ALA A 160 0.30 -41.65 9.77
CA ALA A 160 0.74 -42.10 11.10
C ALA A 160 0.06 -41.31 12.24
N GLN A 161 -0.33 -40.05 12.00
CA GLN A 161 -1.08 -39.21 12.95
C GLN A 161 -2.61 -39.38 12.85
N GLY A 162 -3.07 -40.29 12.00
CA GLY A 162 -4.49 -40.62 11.86
C GLY A 162 -5.30 -39.70 10.94
N TYR A 163 -4.63 -38.94 10.08
CA TYR A 163 -5.31 -38.12 9.09
C TYR A 163 -5.76 -38.93 7.87
N THR A 164 -6.92 -38.59 7.36
CA THR A 164 -7.38 -38.95 6.02
C THR A 164 -6.81 -37.96 5.03
N VAL A 165 -6.05 -38.45 4.06
CA VAL A 165 -5.39 -37.64 3.05
C VAL A 165 -6.36 -37.21 1.98
N ILE A 166 -6.32 -35.94 1.58
CA ILE A 166 -7.17 -35.34 0.55
C ILE A 166 -6.26 -34.79 -0.56
N LYS A 167 -6.49 -35.20 -1.79
CA LYS A 167 -5.75 -34.82 -2.99
C LYS A 167 -6.64 -34.32 -4.14
N THR A 168 -7.95 -34.53 -4.05
CA THR A 168 -8.92 -34.22 -5.11
C THR A 168 -10.16 -33.53 -4.56
N ALA A 169 -10.92 -32.87 -5.44
CA ALA A 169 -12.18 -32.20 -5.09
C ALA A 169 -13.22 -33.19 -4.54
N ASP A 170 -13.31 -34.41 -5.11
CA ASP A 170 -14.23 -35.43 -4.65
C ASP A 170 -13.90 -35.93 -3.24
N GLU A 171 -12.59 -36.11 -2.94
CA GLU A 171 -12.15 -36.49 -1.59
C GLU A 171 -12.40 -35.36 -0.59
N LEU A 172 -12.27 -34.09 -1.02
CA LEU A 172 -12.58 -32.95 -0.19
C LEU A 172 -14.07 -32.87 0.12
N GLN A 173 -14.95 -33.06 -0.86
CA GLN A 173 -16.42 -33.12 -0.64
C GLN A 173 -16.82 -34.35 0.21
N ALA A 174 -16.12 -35.46 0.08
CA ALA A 174 -16.41 -36.68 0.85
C ALA A 174 -16.22 -36.51 2.37
N MET A 175 -15.67 -35.41 2.86
CA MET A 175 -15.66 -35.07 4.29
C MET A 175 -17.05 -34.98 4.90
N GLU A 176 -18.10 -34.71 4.09
CA GLU A 176 -19.49 -34.67 4.52
C GLU A 176 -19.97 -36.04 5.06
N ASN A 177 -19.34 -37.14 4.64
CA ASN A 177 -19.68 -38.49 5.08
C ASN A 177 -19.14 -38.88 6.47
N ASN A 178 -18.15 -38.10 6.97
CA ASN A 178 -17.60 -38.28 8.32
C ASN A 178 -17.12 -36.92 8.87
N VAL A 179 -18.03 -36.12 9.33
CA VAL A 179 -17.77 -34.74 9.82
C VAL A 179 -16.94 -34.67 11.12
N SER A 180 -16.64 -35.82 11.74
CA SER A 180 -15.76 -35.86 12.93
C SER A 180 -14.35 -36.40 12.64
N GLY A 181 -14.04 -36.63 11.36
CA GLY A 181 -12.75 -37.14 10.92
C GLY A 181 -11.61 -36.12 11.01
N LYS A 182 -10.38 -36.64 10.91
CA LYS A 182 -9.18 -35.81 10.74
C LYS A 182 -8.77 -35.83 9.27
N TYR A 183 -8.61 -34.64 8.69
CA TYR A 183 -8.34 -34.47 7.27
C TYR A 183 -7.13 -33.58 7.05
N ILE A 184 -6.35 -33.93 6.03
CA ILE A 184 -5.18 -33.15 5.65
C ILE A 184 -5.05 -33.05 4.14
N LEU A 185 -4.77 -31.84 3.63
CA LEU A 185 -4.47 -31.65 2.21
C LEU A 185 -3.03 -32.12 1.91
N MET A 186 -2.87 -32.79 0.79
CA MET A 186 -1.57 -33.16 0.22
C MET A 186 -1.38 -32.62 -1.19
N ASN A 187 -2.30 -31.77 -1.64
CA ASN A 187 -2.29 -31.15 -2.96
C ASN A 187 -3.09 -29.86 -2.94
N ASP A 188 -2.76 -28.92 -3.79
CA ASP A 188 -3.69 -27.83 -4.11
C ASP A 188 -4.93 -28.43 -4.78
N ILE A 189 -6.10 -27.91 -4.45
CA ILE A 189 -7.37 -28.40 -4.98
C ILE A 189 -8.06 -27.28 -5.75
N ASP A 190 -8.28 -27.51 -7.05
CA ASP A 190 -9.03 -26.59 -7.89
C ASP A 190 -10.51 -27.05 -7.97
N LEU A 191 -11.42 -26.17 -7.51
CA LEU A 191 -12.86 -26.37 -7.55
C LEU A 191 -13.54 -25.68 -8.74
N ALA A 192 -12.79 -25.26 -9.76
CA ALA A 192 -13.36 -24.64 -10.95
C ALA A 192 -14.40 -25.56 -11.63
N GLY A 193 -15.64 -25.09 -11.71
CA GLY A 193 -16.75 -25.86 -12.27
C GLY A 193 -17.27 -26.98 -11.37
N TYR A 194 -16.74 -27.18 -10.16
CA TYR A 194 -17.22 -28.16 -9.19
C TYR A 194 -18.42 -27.58 -8.42
N SER A 195 -19.49 -28.41 -8.28
CA SER A 195 -20.67 -28.01 -7.52
C SER A 195 -20.46 -28.30 -6.05
N TRP A 196 -19.91 -27.33 -5.32
CA TRP A 196 -19.61 -27.49 -3.90
C TRP A 196 -20.84 -27.38 -3.01
N THR A 197 -20.94 -28.29 -2.06
CA THR A 197 -21.89 -28.23 -0.95
C THR A 197 -21.11 -28.03 0.35
N ALA A 198 -21.49 -27.02 1.14
CA ALA A 198 -20.78 -26.69 2.38
C ALA A 198 -20.75 -27.89 3.34
N VAL A 199 -19.57 -28.27 3.81
CA VAL A 199 -19.41 -29.41 4.72
C VAL A 199 -19.88 -29.02 6.13
N GLY A 200 -20.76 -29.83 6.68
CA GLY A 200 -21.37 -29.59 7.99
C GLY A 200 -22.70 -28.82 7.90
N THR A 201 -23.74 -29.38 8.47
CA THR A 201 -25.11 -28.83 8.52
C THR A 201 -25.49 -28.43 9.95
N SER A 202 -26.69 -27.89 10.14
CA SER A 202 -27.21 -27.58 11.49
C SER A 202 -27.42 -28.80 12.37
N SER A 203 -27.68 -29.95 11.76
CA SER A 203 -27.90 -31.23 12.47
C SER A 203 -26.64 -32.11 12.54
N ASP A 204 -25.74 -31.95 11.58
CA ASP A 204 -24.52 -32.75 11.47
C ASP A 204 -23.34 -31.80 11.12
N HIS A 205 -22.84 -31.12 12.15
CA HIS A 205 -21.80 -30.10 12.01
C HIS A 205 -20.40 -30.71 11.94
N PHE A 206 -19.51 -30.07 11.22
CA PHE A 206 -18.11 -30.49 11.20
C PHE A 206 -17.47 -30.31 12.58
N SER A 207 -16.98 -31.40 13.17
CA SER A 207 -16.41 -31.44 14.52
C SER A 207 -15.01 -32.07 14.56
N GLY A 208 -14.44 -32.32 13.41
CA GLY A 208 -13.14 -32.94 13.23
C GLY A 208 -11.97 -31.95 13.22
N GLU A 209 -10.89 -32.39 12.61
CA GLU A 209 -9.69 -31.59 12.40
C GLU A 209 -9.42 -31.49 10.90
N PHE A 210 -9.24 -30.26 10.39
CA PHE A 210 -8.87 -30.00 9.01
C PHE A 210 -7.57 -29.23 8.96
N ASN A 211 -6.53 -29.83 8.37
CA ASN A 211 -5.23 -29.21 8.18
C ASN A 211 -4.96 -29.02 6.68
N GLY A 212 -4.89 -27.78 6.25
CA GLY A 212 -4.53 -27.46 4.87
C GLY A 212 -3.07 -27.77 4.52
N ASN A 213 -2.21 -27.99 5.53
CA ASN A 213 -0.80 -28.36 5.34
C ASN A 213 -0.01 -27.36 4.45
N GLY A 214 -0.51 -26.13 4.34
CA GLY A 214 0.02 -25.09 3.48
C GLY A 214 -0.42 -25.15 2.02
N TYR A 215 -1.33 -26.08 1.68
CA TYR A 215 -1.94 -26.13 0.35
C TYR A 215 -3.16 -25.23 0.25
N VAL A 216 -3.56 -24.96 -0.98
CA VAL A 216 -4.59 -23.97 -1.34
C VAL A 216 -5.78 -24.66 -2.00
N ILE A 217 -6.98 -24.22 -1.63
CA ILE A 217 -8.22 -24.57 -2.33
C ILE A 217 -8.60 -23.37 -3.21
N LYS A 218 -8.71 -23.59 -4.52
CA LYS A 218 -8.93 -22.53 -5.52
C LYS A 218 -10.32 -22.60 -6.13
N ASN A 219 -10.82 -21.42 -6.54
CA ASN A 219 -12.04 -21.28 -7.33
C ASN A 219 -13.30 -21.86 -6.65
N LEU A 220 -13.37 -21.78 -5.32
CA LEU A 220 -14.56 -22.21 -4.57
C LEU A 220 -15.76 -21.34 -4.96
N THR A 221 -16.81 -21.97 -5.48
CA THR A 221 -18.06 -21.28 -5.80
C THR A 221 -19.23 -21.94 -5.06
N VAL A 222 -19.90 -21.18 -4.19
CA VAL A 222 -21.13 -21.58 -3.47
C VAL A 222 -22.23 -20.59 -3.85
N ASN A 223 -23.27 -21.05 -4.53
CA ASN A 223 -24.38 -20.19 -4.94
C ASN A 223 -25.70 -20.67 -4.33
N GLN A 224 -25.88 -20.40 -3.03
CA GLN A 224 -26.99 -20.86 -2.21
C GLN A 224 -27.65 -19.73 -1.42
N SER A 225 -28.08 -18.65 -2.13
CA SER A 225 -28.59 -17.41 -1.52
C SER A 225 -29.81 -17.58 -0.60
N GLY A 226 -30.48 -18.72 -0.65
CA GLY A 226 -31.62 -19.06 0.23
C GLY A 226 -31.25 -19.92 1.43
N LEU A 227 -30.02 -20.43 1.53
CA LEU A 227 -29.59 -21.31 2.59
C LEU A 227 -28.71 -20.57 3.61
N ASP A 228 -28.88 -20.96 4.87
CA ASP A 228 -28.04 -20.48 5.97
C ASP A 228 -26.73 -21.27 6.03
N TYR A 229 -25.72 -20.67 6.65
CA TYR A 229 -24.41 -21.24 6.95
C TYR A 229 -23.68 -21.75 5.71
N GLN A 230 -23.21 -20.82 4.89
CA GLN A 230 -22.53 -21.12 3.63
C GLN A 230 -21.04 -20.73 3.66
N GLY A 231 -20.21 -21.60 3.07
CA GLY A 231 -18.76 -21.46 2.95
C GLY A 231 -18.12 -22.77 2.47
N LEU A 232 -16.82 -22.92 2.64
CA LEU A 232 -16.17 -24.24 2.52
C LEU A 232 -16.79 -25.21 3.54
N PHE A 233 -16.93 -24.74 4.79
CA PHE A 233 -17.71 -25.38 5.83
C PHE A 233 -19.01 -24.60 6.08
N GLY A 234 -20.11 -25.32 6.30
CA GLY A 234 -21.37 -24.70 6.67
C GLY A 234 -21.42 -24.38 8.16
N ARG A 235 -21.56 -25.38 8.99
CA ARG A 235 -21.52 -25.27 10.44
C ARG A 235 -20.39 -26.10 11.02
N VAL A 236 -19.60 -25.45 11.90
CA VAL A 236 -18.43 -26.02 12.54
C VAL A 236 -18.60 -25.94 14.06
N SER A 237 -18.36 -27.03 14.78
CA SER A 237 -18.48 -27.06 16.25
C SER A 237 -17.44 -28.00 16.85
N HIS A 238 -16.68 -27.54 17.84
CA HIS A 238 -15.61 -28.30 18.51
C HIS A 238 -14.50 -28.78 17.56
N ALA A 239 -14.23 -28.05 16.50
CA ALA A 239 -13.29 -28.42 15.45
C ALA A 239 -12.00 -27.59 15.48
N LYS A 240 -10.99 -28.08 14.78
CA LYS A 240 -9.75 -27.34 14.51
C LYS A 240 -9.53 -27.24 13.01
N ILE A 241 -9.40 -26.01 12.52
CA ILE A 241 -9.13 -25.74 11.10
C ILE A 241 -7.85 -24.91 11.02
N SER A 242 -6.87 -25.41 10.28
CA SER A 242 -5.56 -24.75 10.26
C SER A 242 -4.83 -24.87 8.92
N ASN A 243 -3.93 -23.92 8.68
CA ASN A 243 -2.94 -23.92 7.60
C ASN A 243 -3.54 -24.07 6.20
N VAL A 244 -4.69 -23.47 5.94
CA VAL A 244 -5.39 -23.56 4.65
C VAL A 244 -5.52 -22.19 4.01
N GLY A 245 -5.14 -22.11 2.73
CA GLY A 245 -5.42 -20.96 1.88
C GLY A 245 -6.66 -21.20 1.02
N LEU A 246 -7.45 -20.16 0.80
CA LEU A 246 -8.51 -20.13 -0.19
C LEU A 246 -8.20 -19.04 -1.22
N GLU A 247 -8.25 -19.34 -2.50
CA GLU A 247 -8.00 -18.38 -3.57
C GLU A 247 -9.18 -18.32 -4.56
N ASN A 248 -9.55 -17.10 -4.96
CA ASN A 248 -10.66 -16.85 -5.90
C ASN A 248 -11.99 -17.45 -5.43
N VAL A 249 -12.53 -16.93 -4.33
CA VAL A 249 -13.72 -17.47 -3.66
C VAL A 249 -14.97 -16.66 -3.98
N GLU A 250 -16.04 -17.31 -4.42
CA GLU A 250 -17.37 -16.71 -4.54
C GLU A 250 -18.36 -17.48 -3.68
N VAL A 251 -18.93 -16.81 -2.64
CA VAL A 251 -19.95 -17.43 -1.78
C VAL A 251 -21.19 -16.53 -1.72
N LYS A 252 -22.34 -17.14 -2.05
CA LYS A 252 -23.67 -16.53 -1.88
C LYS A 252 -24.49 -17.38 -0.91
N GLY A 253 -24.92 -16.78 0.19
CA GLY A 253 -25.71 -17.42 1.25
C GLY A 253 -26.77 -16.51 1.83
N ASN A 254 -27.45 -16.98 2.88
CA ASN A 254 -28.40 -16.20 3.66
C ASN A 254 -27.78 -15.84 5.03
N THR A 255 -28.19 -16.44 6.11
CA THR A 255 -27.63 -16.18 7.45
C THR A 255 -26.32 -16.94 7.67
N GLY A 256 -25.30 -16.26 8.22
CA GLY A 256 -24.00 -16.88 8.47
C GLY A 256 -23.30 -17.28 7.16
N THR A 257 -22.71 -16.29 6.49
CA THR A 257 -22.01 -16.52 5.23
C THR A 257 -20.55 -16.09 5.37
N GLY A 258 -19.62 -16.98 5.02
CA GLY A 258 -18.18 -16.70 5.01
C GLY A 258 -17.45 -17.61 4.02
N ALA A 259 -16.23 -17.25 3.61
CA ALA A 259 -15.45 -18.07 2.68
C ALA A 259 -15.09 -19.43 3.30
N LEU A 260 -14.59 -19.42 4.55
CA LEU A 260 -14.12 -20.62 5.23
C LEU A 260 -15.27 -21.31 5.99
N ALA A 261 -16.07 -20.56 6.76
CA ALA A 261 -17.17 -21.15 7.52
C ALA A 261 -18.38 -20.20 7.64
N GLY A 262 -19.58 -20.75 7.59
CA GLY A 262 -20.80 -19.99 7.80
C GLY A 262 -21.05 -19.66 9.28
N TYR A 263 -21.00 -20.67 10.15
CA TYR A 263 -21.21 -20.56 11.59
C TYR A 263 -20.21 -21.44 12.35
N THR A 264 -19.66 -20.91 13.43
CA THR A 264 -18.67 -21.65 14.23
C THR A 264 -18.98 -21.54 15.73
N ASP A 265 -18.85 -22.65 16.43
CA ASP A 265 -19.04 -22.79 17.85
C ASP A 265 -17.87 -23.60 18.45
N ASN A 266 -17.26 -23.10 19.51
CA ASN A 266 -16.16 -23.74 20.24
C ASN A 266 -15.08 -24.34 19.34
N SER A 267 -14.68 -23.58 18.31
CA SER A 267 -13.79 -24.03 17.25
C SER A 267 -12.65 -23.04 17.03
N ASP A 268 -11.46 -23.57 16.74
CA ASP A 268 -10.26 -22.78 16.55
C ASP A 268 -9.84 -22.75 15.07
N PHE A 269 -9.59 -21.54 14.60
CA PHE A 269 -9.08 -21.26 13.26
C PHE A 269 -7.67 -20.68 13.37
N LYS A 270 -6.71 -21.33 12.78
CA LYS A 270 -5.33 -20.91 12.90
C LYS A 270 -4.63 -20.91 11.55
N ASN A 271 -3.94 -19.80 11.26
CA ASN A 271 -3.07 -19.71 10.10
C ASN A 271 -3.82 -19.98 8.78
N CYS A 272 -5.02 -19.38 8.63
CA CYS A 272 -5.88 -19.52 7.45
C CYS A 272 -5.97 -18.18 6.72
N TYR A 273 -6.05 -18.22 5.39
CA TYR A 273 -6.22 -17.01 4.63
C TYR A 273 -7.20 -17.14 3.46
N VAL A 274 -7.69 -16.00 2.99
CA VAL A 274 -8.50 -15.90 1.76
C VAL A 274 -7.92 -14.79 0.91
N ASP A 275 -7.63 -15.09 -0.34
CA ASP A 275 -7.16 -14.15 -1.35
C ASP A 275 -8.10 -14.15 -2.56
N GLY A 276 -8.61 -12.97 -2.91
CA GLY A 276 -9.58 -12.84 -4.00
C GLY A 276 -10.98 -13.35 -3.58
N VAL A 277 -11.78 -12.49 -2.91
CA VAL A 277 -13.07 -12.90 -2.35
C VAL A 277 -14.23 -12.07 -2.87
N SER A 278 -15.33 -12.73 -3.15
CA SER A 278 -16.64 -12.13 -3.44
C SER A 278 -17.71 -12.80 -2.59
N ILE A 279 -18.02 -12.21 -1.43
CA ILE A 279 -19.04 -12.74 -0.51
C ILE A 279 -20.31 -11.88 -0.63
N SER A 280 -21.45 -12.57 -0.78
CA SER A 280 -22.76 -11.93 -0.74
C SER A 280 -23.70 -12.71 0.18
N GLY A 281 -24.10 -12.10 1.29
CA GLY A 281 -24.93 -12.77 2.30
C GLY A 281 -26.11 -11.95 2.79
N GLY A 282 -26.84 -12.53 3.73
CA GLY A 282 -27.86 -11.88 4.52
C GLY A 282 -27.34 -11.48 5.89
N LEU A 283 -27.95 -11.99 6.95
CA LEU A 283 -27.55 -11.73 8.33
C LEU A 283 -26.19 -12.39 8.64
N GLU A 284 -25.29 -11.66 9.34
CA GLU A 284 -23.99 -12.17 9.80
C GLU A 284 -23.09 -12.66 8.65
N THR A 285 -22.67 -11.72 7.86
CA THR A 285 -21.80 -11.97 6.70
C THR A 285 -20.38 -11.51 7.00
N GLY A 286 -19.42 -12.41 6.91
CA GLY A 286 -17.99 -12.13 7.05
C GLY A 286 -17.18 -12.64 5.86
N GLY A 287 -16.03 -12.06 5.63
CA GLY A 287 -15.17 -12.52 4.55
C GLY A 287 -14.60 -13.92 4.82
N LEU A 288 -14.13 -14.17 6.04
CA LEU A 288 -13.62 -15.48 6.46
C LEU A 288 -14.73 -16.32 7.11
N ILE A 289 -15.40 -15.79 8.12
CA ILE A 289 -16.40 -16.47 8.93
C ILE A 289 -17.66 -15.60 9.07
N GLY A 290 -18.84 -16.16 8.85
CA GLY A 290 -20.11 -15.48 9.07
C GLY A 290 -20.34 -15.17 10.55
N THR A 291 -20.38 -16.19 11.40
CA THR A 291 -20.57 -16.09 12.85
C THR A 291 -19.51 -16.87 13.61
N LEU A 292 -18.78 -16.19 14.50
CA LEU A 292 -17.87 -16.79 15.48
C LEU A 292 -18.52 -16.69 16.87
N ASP A 293 -19.18 -17.76 17.31
CA ASP A 293 -19.90 -17.78 18.59
C ASP A 293 -18.94 -18.02 19.77
N SER A 294 -18.07 -19.01 19.66
CA SER A 294 -17.01 -19.31 20.62
C SER A 294 -15.81 -19.99 19.97
N GLY A 295 -14.69 -20.14 20.68
CA GLY A 295 -13.41 -20.58 20.13
C GLY A 295 -12.49 -19.40 19.82
N GLY A 296 -11.81 -19.39 18.68
CA GLY A 296 -10.90 -18.30 18.35
C GLY A 296 -10.41 -18.27 16.91
N ILE A 297 -9.98 -17.08 16.50
CA ILE A 297 -9.28 -16.85 15.23
C ILE A 297 -7.86 -16.36 15.56
N HIS A 298 -6.87 -17.05 15.04
CA HIS A 298 -5.46 -16.76 15.26
C HIS A 298 -4.69 -16.74 13.93
N SER A 299 -3.94 -15.69 13.68
CA SER A 299 -3.07 -15.58 12.50
C SER A 299 -3.83 -15.83 11.19
N CYS A 300 -5.02 -15.24 11.05
CA CYS A 300 -5.85 -15.39 9.86
C CYS A 300 -6.06 -14.05 9.15
N TYR A 301 -6.17 -14.09 7.83
CA TYR A 301 -6.39 -12.86 7.10
C TYR A 301 -7.25 -13.02 5.84
N ILE A 302 -7.73 -11.89 5.37
CA ILE A 302 -8.46 -11.81 4.11
C ILE A 302 -8.00 -10.57 3.32
N ILE A 303 -7.71 -10.80 2.05
CA ILE A 303 -7.22 -9.77 1.12
C ILE A 303 -7.93 -9.85 -0.24
N ASN A 304 -7.88 -8.77 -0.97
CA ASN A 304 -8.36 -8.68 -2.36
C ASN A 304 -9.82 -9.10 -2.56
N GLY A 305 -10.73 -8.14 -2.64
CA GLY A 305 -12.12 -8.42 -2.96
C GLY A 305 -13.12 -7.63 -2.13
N SER A 306 -14.33 -8.17 -2.00
CA SER A 306 -15.42 -7.49 -1.31
C SER A 306 -16.36 -8.41 -0.56
N VAL A 307 -16.93 -7.90 0.53
CA VAL A 307 -17.96 -8.52 1.33
C VAL A 307 -19.21 -7.65 1.28
N THR A 308 -20.31 -8.21 0.84
CA THR A 308 -21.57 -7.48 0.68
C THR A 308 -22.72 -8.15 1.42
N SER A 309 -23.61 -7.38 1.99
CA SER A 309 -24.81 -7.91 2.64
C SER A 309 -25.99 -6.93 2.54
N SER A 310 -27.16 -7.47 2.35
CA SER A 310 -28.42 -6.71 2.40
C SER A 310 -28.96 -6.54 3.83
N SER A 311 -28.31 -7.10 4.86
CA SER A 311 -28.80 -7.17 6.25
C SER A 311 -27.81 -6.60 7.26
N PHE A 312 -27.66 -7.21 8.43
CA PHE A 312 -26.87 -6.68 9.56
C PHE A 312 -25.64 -7.53 9.83
N ASN A 313 -24.69 -6.96 10.60
CA ASN A 313 -23.45 -7.57 11.06
C ASN A 313 -22.59 -8.02 9.89
N VAL A 314 -21.98 -7.06 9.23
CA VAL A 314 -21.16 -7.30 8.06
C VAL A 314 -19.73 -6.90 8.38
N GLY A 315 -18.80 -7.84 8.28
CA GLY A 315 -17.40 -7.60 8.59
C GLY A 315 -16.45 -8.11 7.50
N GLY A 316 -15.32 -7.46 7.35
CA GLY A 316 -14.33 -7.91 6.38
C GLY A 316 -13.76 -9.27 6.73
N LEU A 317 -13.52 -9.56 8.02
CA LEU A 317 -13.07 -10.87 8.49
C LEU A 317 -14.25 -11.69 9.05
N VAL A 318 -15.01 -11.13 9.98
CA VAL A 318 -16.10 -11.82 10.68
C VAL A 318 -17.36 -10.98 10.70
N GLY A 319 -18.51 -11.58 10.36
CA GLY A 319 -19.81 -10.90 10.44
C GLY A 319 -20.22 -10.57 11.86
N ASN A 320 -20.31 -11.57 12.73
CA ASN A 320 -20.62 -11.44 14.14
C ASN A 320 -19.64 -12.27 14.99
N ALA A 321 -18.92 -11.64 15.90
CA ALA A 321 -17.92 -12.29 16.74
C ALA A 321 -18.27 -12.15 18.23
N ASN A 322 -18.36 -13.27 18.92
CA ASN A 322 -18.54 -13.39 20.35
C ASN A 322 -17.31 -14.00 21.05
N SER A 323 -16.17 -14.03 20.37
CA SER A 323 -14.94 -14.65 20.88
C SER A 323 -13.68 -13.95 20.35
N GLY A 324 -12.50 -14.44 20.73
CA GLY A 324 -11.22 -13.79 20.49
C GLY A 324 -10.78 -13.79 19.02
N ILE A 325 -10.20 -12.67 18.58
CA ILE A 325 -9.53 -12.53 17.28
C ILE A 325 -8.12 -11.99 17.54
N ILE A 326 -7.11 -12.74 17.15
CA ILE A 326 -5.73 -12.42 17.47
C ILE A 326 -4.88 -12.48 16.20
N ASP A 327 -3.93 -11.54 16.06
CA ASP A 327 -2.94 -11.52 14.97
C ASP A 327 -3.60 -11.67 13.59
N SER A 328 -4.71 -10.96 13.34
CA SER A 328 -5.55 -11.17 12.16
C SER A 328 -5.97 -9.86 11.52
N TYR A 329 -6.27 -9.87 10.21
CA TYR A 329 -6.59 -8.63 9.51
C TYR A 329 -7.51 -8.81 8.30
N SER A 330 -8.04 -7.67 7.82
CA SER A 330 -8.86 -7.58 6.62
C SER A 330 -8.50 -6.35 5.79
N THR A 331 -8.32 -6.53 4.48
CA THR A 331 -8.09 -5.43 3.54
C THR A 331 -9.22 -5.27 2.51
N VAL A 332 -10.27 -6.07 2.60
CA VAL A 332 -11.38 -6.10 1.63
C VAL A 332 -12.38 -4.97 1.86
N ASP A 333 -13.04 -4.54 0.80
CA ASP A 333 -14.13 -3.58 0.87
C ASP A 333 -15.39 -4.24 1.46
N VAL A 334 -16.04 -3.54 2.40
CA VAL A 334 -17.21 -4.06 3.11
C VAL A 334 -18.41 -3.16 2.89
N THR A 335 -19.48 -3.71 2.35
CA THR A 335 -20.73 -2.98 2.13
C THR A 335 -21.89 -3.72 2.77
N GLY A 336 -22.69 -3.03 3.58
CA GLY A 336 -23.83 -3.62 4.25
C GLY A 336 -24.96 -2.63 4.54
N ASN A 337 -25.99 -3.12 5.22
CA ASN A 337 -27.12 -2.28 5.58
C ASN A 337 -26.91 -1.61 6.95
N GLN A 338 -26.54 -2.40 7.98
CA GLN A 338 -26.31 -1.93 9.33
C GLN A 338 -25.18 -2.72 10.00
N ARG A 339 -24.49 -2.10 10.95
CA ARG A 339 -23.36 -2.67 11.71
C ARG A 339 -22.30 -3.23 10.79
N VAL A 340 -21.73 -2.33 10.02
CA VAL A 340 -20.70 -2.66 9.05
C VAL A 340 -19.35 -2.26 9.62
N GLY A 341 -18.40 -3.19 9.63
CA GLY A 341 -17.04 -2.97 10.13
C GLY A 341 -15.98 -3.54 9.22
N GLY A 342 -14.83 -2.91 9.15
CA GLY A 342 -13.73 -3.36 8.31
C GLY A 342 -13.14 -4.70 8.74
N LEU A 343 -13.10 -4.99 10.06
CA LEU A 343 -12.72 -6.30 10.59
C LEU A 343 -13.96 -7.11 10.99
N ALA A 344 -14.82 -6.58 11.85
CA ALA A 344 -15.99 -7.27 12.36
C ALA A 344 -17.24 -6.40 12.29
N GLY A 345 -18.37 -6.96 11.86
CA GLY A 345 -19.66 -6.28 11.85
C GLY A 345 -20.16 -5.98 13.25
N ALA A 346 -20.17 -6.98 14.12
CA ALA A 346 -20.43 -6.86 15.55
C ALA A 346 -19.42 -7.66 16.35
N PHE A 347 -19.06 -7.13 17.53
CA PHE A 347 -18.22 -7.80 18.52
C PHE A 347 -18.82 -7.66 19.90
N SER A 348 -19.00 -8.76 20.61
CA SER A 348 -19.78 -8.76 21.86
C SER A 348 -18.98 -9.11 23.10
N GLN A 349 -17.99 -9.99 23.00
CA GLN A 349 -17.16 -10.40 24.14
C GLN A 349 -15.84 -11.04 23.68
N GLY A 350 -14.88 -11.16 24.60
CA GLY A 350 -13.57 -11.70 24.29
C GLY A 350 -12.51 -10.60 24.11
N SER A 351 -11.47 -10.90 23.34
CA SER A 351 -10.41 -9.93 23.07
C SER A 351 -10.05 -9.89 21.60
N ILE A 352 -9.94 -8.68 21.04
CA ILE A 352 -9.31 -8.46 19.74
C ILE A 352 -7.92 -7.87 20.00
N ARG A 353 -6.89 -8.56 19.52
CA ARG A 353 -5.51 -8.16 19.77
C ARG A 353 -4.67 -8.24 18.54
N ASN A 354 -3.86 -7.18 18.32
CA ASN A 354 -2.89 -7.12 17.24
C ASN A 354 -3.54 -7.32 15.86
N CYS A 355 -4.70 -6.65 15.64
CA CYS A 355 -5.53 -6.79 14.45
C CYS A 355 -5.67 -5.45 13.72
N TYR A 356 -5.91 -5.51 12.41
CA TYR A 356 -6.17 -4.28 11.66
C TYR A 356 -7.16 -4.45 10.51
N SER A 357 -7.66 -3.31 10.00
CA SER A 357 -8.48 -3.24 8.79
C SER A 357 -8.10 -2.04 7.93
N THR A 358 -8.13 -2.23 6.59
CA THR A 358 -7.76 -1.16 5.65
C THR A 358 -8.74 -0.97 4.49
N GLY A 359 -9.64 -1.93 4.23
CA GLY A 359 -10.66 -1.83 3.18
C GLY A 359 -11.72 -0.76 3.46
N ASN A 360 -12.38 -0.26 2.44
CA ASN A 360 -13.45 0.73 2.56
C ASN A 360 -14.68 0.13 3.24
N VAL A 361 -15.33 0.89 4.11
CA VAL A 361 -16.52 0.47 4.85
C VAL A 361 -17.72 1.33 4.47
N SER A 362 -18.80 0.72 4.00
CA SER A 362 -20.02 1.42 3.60
C SER A 362 -21.27 0.81 4.22
N ALA A 363 -22.01 1.58 5.02
CA ALA A 363 -23.31 1.19 5.55
C ALA A 363 -24.43 2.02 4.89
N VAL A 364 -25.42 1.36 4.30
CA VAL A 364 -26.48 2.05 3.56
C VAL A 364 -27.41 2.83 4.48
N ARG A 365 -27.74 2.30 5.68
CA ARG A 365 -28.78 2.87 6.55
C ARG A 365 -28.33 3.38 7.89
N ASP A 366 -27.42 2.67 8.58
CA ASP A 366 -27.19 2.97 9.99
C ASP A 366 -25.70 2.95 10.33
N THR A 367 -25.22 1.96 11.06
CA THR A 367 -23.95 1.98 11.77
C THR A 367 -22.78 1.54 10.89
N ALA A 368 -21.73 2.35 10.81
CA ALA A 368 -20.46 2.01 10.18
C ALA A 368 -19.28 2.37 11.08
N GLY A 369 -18.32 1.46 11.19
CA GLY A 369 -17.05 1.68 11.88
C GLY A 369 -15.88 1.15 11.05
N GLY A 370 -14.80 1.89 11.00
CA GLY A 370 -13.63 1.49 10.20
C GLY A 370 -13.07 0.14 10.63
N PHE A 371 -13.12 -0.18 11.92
CA PHE A 371 -12.66 -1.45 12.47
C PHE A 371 -13.82 -2.36 12.87
N VAL A 372 -14.72 -1.89 13.74
CA VAL A 372 -15.90 -2.65 14.19
C VAL A 372 -17.17 -1.83 14.00
N GLY A 373 -18.21 -2.41 13.40
CA GLY A 373 -19.49 -1.73 13.22
C GLY A 373 -20.18 -1.45 14.56
N SER A 374 -20.41 -2.48 15.37
CA SER A 374 -21.01 -2.38 16.70
C SER A 374 -20.18 -3.14 17.73
N LEU A 375 -19.66 -2.43 18.72
CA LEU A 375 -18.84 -2.99 19.79
C LEU A 375 -19.67 -3.05 21.07
N ASN A 376 -20.08 -4.26 21.47
CA ASN A 376 -21.00 -4.49 22.56
C ASN A 376 -20.30 -4.82 23.89
N GLY A 377 -19.04 -5.22 23.87
CA GLY A 377 -18.22 -5.55 25.04
C GLY A 377 -16.84 -6.06 24.61
N GLY A 378 -15.99 -6.39 25.59
CA GLY A 378 -14.69 -6.99 25.37
C GLY A 378 -13.52 -6.01 25.35
N THR A 379 -12.32 -6.53 25.11
CA THR A 379 -11.07 -5.78 25.16
C THR A 379 -10.41 -5.70 23.79
N LEU A 380 -9.97 -4.52 23.39
CA LEU A 380 -9.22 -4.31 22.16
C LEU A 380 -7.83 -3.80 22.51
N SER A 381 -6.80 -4.43 21.98
CA SER A 381 -5.42 -4.02 22.24
C SER A 381 -4.54 -4.09 20.99
N SER A 382 -3.71 -3.08 20.77
CA SER A 382 -2.79 -2.97 19.65
C SER A 382 -3.48 -3.16 18.29
N CYS A 383 -4.66 -2.53 18.13
CA CYS A 383 -5.47 -2.61 16.91
C CYS A 383 -5.48 -1.27 16.18
N TYR A 384 -5.58 -1.31 14.85
CA TYR A 384 -5.71 -0.08 14.09
C TYR A 384 -6.60 -0.22 12.84
N THR A 385 -7.03 0.92 12.33
CA THR A 385 -7.76 0.98 11.05
C THR A 385 -7.40 2.22 10.23
N THR A 386 -7.29 2.02 8.93
CA THR A 386 -7.16 3.08 7.93
C THR A 386 -8.35 3.12 6.98
N SER A 387 -9.40 2.37 7.28
CA SER A 387 -10.60 2.25 6.44
C SER A 387 -11.28 3.61 6.21
N LEU A 388 -11.63 3.90 4.97
CA LEU A 388 -12.59 4.97 4.64
C LEU A 388 -13.99 4.52 5.06
N VAL A 389 -14.67 5.35 5.86
CA VAL A 389 -15.98 5.01 6.41
C VAL A 389 -17.06 5.89 5.83
N ASN A 390 -18.13 5.27 5.35
CA ASN A 390 -19.33 5.96 4.86
C ASN A 390 -20.58 5.31 5.44
N SER A 391 -21.51 6.15 5.93
CA SER A 391 -22.78 5.66 6.48
C SER A 391 -23.95 6.59 6.07
N GLY A 392 -25.10 5.99 5.79
CA GLY A 392 -26.35 6.71 5.63
C GLY A 392 -26.82 7.44 6.90
N ASN A 393 -26.24 7.13 8.06
CA ASN A 393 -26.50 7.78 9.34
C ASN A 393 -25.19 8.37 9.92
N PRO A 394 -24.87 9.64 9.66
CA PRO A 394 -23.64 10.26 10.16
C PRO A 394 -23.47 10.25 11.68
N ALA A 395 -24.58 10.17 12.46
CA ALA A 395 -24.53 10.11 13.91
C ALA A 395 -24.04 8.76 14.48
N LYS A 396 -23.96 7.74 13.64
CA LYS A 396 -23.50 6.38 13.99
C LYS A 396 -22.34 5.91 13.10
N GLN A 397 -21.58 6.86 12.64
CA GLN A 397 -20.41 6.68 11.81
C GLN A 397 -19.17 7.03 12.64
N GLY A 398 -18.27 6.07 12.80
CA GLY A 398 -17.03 6.27 13.56
C GLY A 398 -15.80 5.80 12.80
N ALA A 399 -14.71 6.54 12.90
CA ALA A 399 -13.48 6.19 12.21
C ALA A 399 -12.91 4.83 12.66
N PHE A 400 -13.14 4.44 13.92
CA PHE A 400 -12.77 3.14 14.46
C PHE A 400 -14.01 2.25 14.71
N THR A 401 -14.98 2.71 15.48
CA THR A 401 -16.22 1.95 15.72
C THR A 401 -17.46 2.81 15.53
N GLY A 402 -18.49 2.24 14.91
CA GLY A 402 -19.74 2.95 14.66
C GLY A 402 -20.54 3.22 15.92
N VAL A 403 -20.74 2.20 16.75
CA VAL A 403 -21.52 2.28 17.99
C VAL A 403 -20.84 1.49 19.10
N LEU A 404 -20.72 2.13 20.28
CA LEU A 404 -20.48 1.43 21.55
C LEU A 404 -21.82 1.08 22.20
N SER A 405 -21.93 -0.14 22.70
CA SER A 405 -23.17 -0.76 23.16
C SER A 405 -23.94 0.01 24.22
N LEU A 406 -25.25 -0.18 24.19
CA LEU A 406 -26.21 0.19 25.24
C LEU A 406 -26.10 -0.69 26.50
N GLY A 407 -25.37 -1.82 26.47
CA GLY A 407 -25.25 -2.77 27.57
C GLY A 407 -24.26 -2.35 28.66
N ASN A 408 -24.36 -3.01 29.83
CA ASN A 408 -23.48 -2.79 31.01
C ASN A 408 -22.13 -3.54 30.86
N ILE A 409 -21.82 -4.15 29.72
CA ILE A 409 -20.56 -4.87 29.52
C ILE A 409 -19.46 -3.85 29.28
N ASP A 410 -18.33 -3.99 29.97
CA ASP A 410 -17.21 -3.08 29.83
C ASP A 410 -16.52 -3.30 28.48
N VAL A 411 -16.14 -2.16 27.87
CA VAL A 411 -15.30 -2.09 26.70
C VAL A 411 -14.02 -1.39 27.11
N SER A 412 -12.88 -1.95 26.75
CA SER A 412 -11.59 -1.31 26.99
C SER A 412 -10.74 -1.28 25.72
N PHE A 413 -10.04 -0.17 25.55
CA PHE A 413 -9.07 0.02 24.48
C PHE A 413 -7.68 0.20 25.07
N THR A 414 -6.68 -0.41 24.47
CA THR A 414 -5.27 -0.24 24.85
C THR A 414 -4.44 -0.16 23.59
N ASN A 415 -3.75 0.96 23.39
CA ASN A 415 -2.90 1.16 22.21
C ASN A 415 -3.65 0.88 20.89
N CYS A 416 -4.87 1.39 20.76
CA CYS A 416 -5.67 1.28 19.54
C CYS A 416 -5.66 2.60 18.78
N HIS A 417 -5.59 2.52 17.44
CA HIS A 417 -5.44 3.70 16.61
C HIS A 417 -6.44 3.71 15.45
N TYR A 418 -6.99 4.89 15.19
CA TYR A 418 -7.61 5.23 13.90
C TYR A 418 -6.81 6.38 13.28
N TYR A 419 -6.98 6.62 12.01
CA TYR A 419 -6.23 7.67 11.33
C TYR A 419 -7.20 8.69 10.74
N GLY A 420 -7.29 9.83 11.38
CA GLY A 420 -8.20 10.92 11.03
C GLY A 420 -7.97 11.50 9.63
N SER A 421 -6.78 11.34 9.07
CA SER A 421 -6.46 11.73 7.69
C SER A 421 -7.32 11.00 6.65
N TYR A 422 -7.76 9.77 6.91
CA TYR A 422 -8.66 9.01 6.04
C TYR A 422 -10.13 9.42 6.19
N ASN A 423 -10.51 9.89 7.37
CA ASN A 423 -11.88 10.28 7.71
C ASN A 423 -11.89 11.68 8.35
N PRO A 424 -11.55 12.76 7.62
CA PRO A 424 -11.40 14.09 8.18
C PRO A 424 -12.64 14.56 8.92
N GLY A 425 -12.48 14.97 10.18
CA GLY A 425 -13.57 15.46 11.03
C GLY A 425 -14.49 14.39 11.61
N MET A 426 -14.23 13.11 11.36
CA MET A 426 -15.01 12.00 11.94
C MET A 426 -14.49 11.65 13.33
N ALA A 427 -15.41 11.41 14.27
CA ALA A 427 -15.05 10.92 15.59
C ALA A 427 -14.56 9.46 15.52
N ALA A 428 -13.69 9.07 16.45
CA ALA A 428 -13.25 7.69 16.61
C ALA A 428 -14.43 6.73 16.80
N VAL A 429 -15.42 7.17 17.59
CA VAL A 429 -16.65 6.45 17.90
C VAL A 429 -17.83 7.29 17.44
N GLY A 430 -18.69 6.72 16.59
CA GLY A 430 -19.85 7.43 16.07
C GLY A 430 -20.92 7.68 17.14
N TYR A 431 -21.30 6.67 17.91
CA TYR A 431 -22.32 6.77 18.95
C TYR A 431 -21.90 6.07 20.25
N ASN A 432 -21.74 6.84 21.30
CA ASN A 432 -21.36 6.35 22.65
C ASN A 432 -22.39 6.82 23.69
N PRO A 433 -23.56 6.16 23.78
CA PRO A 433 -24.67 6.63 24.62
C PRO A 433 -24.43 6.54 26.13
N ASN A 434 -23.52 5.68 26.54
CA ASN A 434 -23.20 5.45 27.96
C ASN A 434 -21.89 6.11 28.38
N ASN A 435 -21.32 6.99 27.58
CA ASN A 435 -20.04 7.67 27.83
C ASN A 435 -18.93 6.70 28.28
N LYS A 436 -18.85 5.54 27.63
CA LYS A 436 -17.80 4.55 27.92
C LYS A 436 -16.42 5.14 27.65
N ASP A 437 -15.44 4.70 28.42
CA ASP A 437 -14.06 5.16 28.30
C ASP A 437 -13.45 4.75 26.93
N THR A 438 -12.94 5.73 26.24
CA THR A 438 -12.27 5.57 24.95
C THR A 438 -10.82 6.10 24.98
N SER A 439 -10.25 6.31 26.16
CA SER A 439 -8.93 6.93 26.35
C SER A 439 -7.79 6.15 25.70
N GLY A 440 -7.93 4.84 25.55
CA GLY A 440 -6.97 3.97 24.85
C GLY A 440 -7.13 3.93 23.32
N LEU A 441 -8.07 4.70 22.75
CA LEU A 441 -8.31 4.83 21.32
C LEU A 441 -7.89 6.23 20.88
N THR A 442 -6.81 6.32 20.14
CA THR A 442 -6.19 7.59 19.77
C THR A 442 -6.13 7.77 18.25
N ASP A 443 -6.15 9.04 17.82
CA ASP A 443 -5.80 9.36 16.44
C ASP A 443 -4.29 9.18 16.27
N GLY A 444 -3.91 8.28 15.38
CA GLY A 444 -2.53 8.02 15.03
C GLY A 444 -1.86 9.16 14.23
N GLY A 445 -2.62 10.23 13.95
CA GLY A 445 -2.16 11.37 13.16
C GLY A 445 -2.14 11.07 11.66
N THR A 446 -1.16 11.54 10.96
CA THR A 446 -0.86 11.03 9.63
C THR A 446 -0.03 9.76 9.82
N LEU A 447 -0.55 8.62 9.41
CA LEU A 447 0.39 7.55 9.06
C LEU A 447 1.46 8.18 8.15
N PRO A 448 2.73 7.86 8.38
CA PRO A 448 3.64 7.90 7.24
C PRO A 448 3.00 6.95 6.23
N GLU A 449 2.43 7.50 5.18
CA GLU A 449 1.60 6.87 4.14
C GLU A 449 1.06 5.47 4.49
N PRO A 450 -0.19 5.10 4.18
CA PRO A 450 -0.70 3.81 4.56
C PRO A 450 0.41 2.82 4.24
N VAL A 451 0.86 2.10 5.24
CA VAL A 451 1.66 0.92 5.02
C VAL A 451 0.69 -0.07 4.38
N ILE A 452 0.33 0.18 3.12
CA ILE A 452 -0.03 -0.88 2.21
C ILE A 452 1.30 -1.59 2.06
N PRO A 453 1.44 -2.79 2.60
CA PRO A 453 2.74 -3.34 2.97
C PRO A 453 3.75 -3.46 1.84
N ASN A 454 3.38 -3.25 0.61
CA ASN A 454 4.24 -3.50 -0.54
C ASN A 454 4.16 -2.42 -1.63
N ILE A 455 3.48 -1.28 -1.37
CA ILE A 455 3.44 -0.20 -2.35
C ILE A 455 4.53 0.83 -2.05
N ILE A 456 5.47 0.97 -2.97
CA ILE A 456 6.40 2.08 -2.98
C ILE A 456 5.83 3.24 -3.80
N SER A 457 5.96 4.45 -3.29
CA SER A 457 5.48 5.65 -3.97
C SER A 457 6.66 6.55 -4.33
N PHE A 458 6.82 6.82 -5.61
CA PHE A 458 7.83 7.75 -6.13
C PHE A 458 7.21 9.12 -6.33
N GLN A 459 7.76 10.15 -5.69
CA GLN A 459 7.37 11.53 -5.93
C GLN A 459 8.05 12.04 -7.19
N VAL A 460 7.36 11.98 -8.32
CA VAL A 460 7.84 12.38 -9.66
C VAL A 460 7.26 13.72 -10.14
N GLY A 461 6.59 14.45 -9.28
CA GLY A 461 6.07 15.79 -9.54
C GLY A 461 6.30 16.72 -8.36
N ILE A 462 6.06 18.01 -8.56
CA ILE A 462 6.34 19.06 -7.57
C ILE A 462 5.14 19.41 -6.66
N TYR A 463 4.01 18.73 -6.83
CA TYR A 463 2.79 18.96 -6.06
C TYR A 463 2.53 17.83 -5.09
N SER A 464 1.73 18.09 -4.08
CA SER A 464 1.38 17.11 -3.03
C SER A 464 0.24 16.16 -3.43
N ASP A 465 -0.35 16.34 -4.60
CA ASP A 465 -1.47 15.53 -5.07
C ASP A 465 -1.02 14.17 -5.64
N SER A 466 -1.97 13.28 -5.84
CA SER A 466 -1.74 11.93 -6.39
C SER A 466 -1.21 11.94 -7.83
N SER A 467 -1.44 13.02 -8.59
CA SER A 467 -0.95 13.14 -9.97
C SER A 467 0.57 13.34 -10.04
N SER A 468 1.17 13.78 -8.94
CA SER A 468 2.62 13.97 -8.78
C SER A 468 3.34 12.72 -8.25
N ARG A 469 2.60 11.63 -8.01
CA ARG A 469 3.14 10.39 -7.46
C ARG A 469 2.92 9.23 -8.41
N PHE A 470 3.89 8.34 -8.42
CA PHE A 470 3.80 7.05 -9.06
C PHE A 470 3.91 5.96 -7.99
N ALA A 471 2.86 5.17 -7.83
CA ALA A 471 2.81 4.06 -6.87
C ALA A 471 3.05 2.73 -7.61
N LEU A 472 3.86 1.88 -7.02
CA LEU A 472 4.16 0.54 -7.51
C LEU A 472 4.01 -0.45 -6.37
N ASP A 473 3.26 -1.49 -6.61
CA ASP A 473 3.18 -2.64 -5.73
C ASP A 473 4.46 -3.49 -5.88
N LEU A 474 5.08 -3.87 -4.76
CA LEU A 474 6.26 -4.75 -4.70
C LEU A 474 5.88 -6.16 -4.23
N GLU A 475 4.58 -6.47 -4.05
CA GLU A 475 4.14 -7.79 -3.65
C GLU A 475 4.49 -8.83 -4.71
N PHE A 476 5.31 -9.80 -4.32
CA PHE A 476 5.72 -10.88 -5.18
C PHE A 476 6.02 -12.13 -4.36
N THR A 477 5.20 -13.16 -4.52
CA THR A 477 5.37 -14.45 -3.87
C THR A 477 5.50 -15.56 -4.93
N LEU A 478 6.47 -16.44 -4.73
CA LEU A 478 6.60 -17.66 -5.52
C LEU A 478 6.44 -18.86 -4.58
N ASP A 479 5.48 -19.73 -4.84
CA ASP A 479 5.39 -21.03 -4.17
C ASP A 479 6.40 -22.00 -4.81
N LEU A 480 7.60 -22.01 -4.26
CA LEU A 480 8.76 -22.76 -4.78
C LEU A 480 8.69 -24.26 -4.41
N LYS A 481 7.56 -24.92 -4.64
CA LYS A 481 7.40 -26.36 -4.41
C LYS A 481 7.49 -27.13 -5.72
N VAL A 482 8.61 -27.81 -5.96
CA VAL A 482 8.84 -28.61 -7.16
C VAL A 482 9.33 -30.00 -6.74
N ASN A 483 8.56 -31.05 -7.06
CA ASN A 483 8.91 -32.43 -6.79
C ASN A 483 9.04 -33.21 -8.11
N ALA A 484 10.22 -33.75 -8.35
CA ALA A 484 10.56 -34.59 -9.50
C ALA A 484 11.18 -35.94 -9.09
N SER A 485 10.81 -36.45 -7.89
CA SER A 485 11.36 -37.70 -7.32
C SER A 485 10.96 -38.95 -8.09
N ASP A 486 9.93 -38.87 -8.93
CA ASP A 486 9.47 -39.93 -9.83
C ASP A 486 8.92 -39.31 -11.14
N ALA A 487 8.73 -40.12 -12.17
CA ALA A 487 8.31 -39.64 -13.49
C ALA A 487 6.90 -39.00 -13.49
N ASN A 488 6.00 -39.37 -12.61
CA ASN A 488 4.66 -38.76 -12.53
C ASN A 488 4.71 -37.42 -11.79
N SER A 489 5.42 -37.37 -10.66
CA SER A 489 5.70 -36.13 -9.93
C SER A 489 6.44 -35.12 -10.82
N ALA A 490 7.39 -35.59 -11.63
CA ALA A 490 8.13 -34.74 -12.57
C ALA A 490 7.22 -34.13 -13.65
N ARG A 491 6.22 -34.83 -14.14
CA ARG A 491 5.23 -34.26 -15.08
C ARG A 491 4.37 -33.18 -14.43
N ASN A 492 3.99 -33.35 -13.18
CA ASN A 492 3.28 -32.32 -12.41
C ASN A 492 4.19 -31.12 -12.14
N ALA A 493 5.47 -31.40 -11.85
CA ALA A 493 6.49 -30.35 -11.65
C ALA A 493 6.64 -29.44 -12.88
N LEU A 494 6.56 -30.00 -14.10
CA LEU A 494 6.60 -29.17 -15.32
C LEU A 494 5.49 -28.12 -15.33
N THR A 495 4.26 -28.51 -15.04
CA THR A 495 3.13 -27.57 -14.97
C THR A 495 3.34 -26.51 -13.88
N ASN A 496 3.84 -26.90 -12.70
CA ASN A 496 4.12 -25.98 -11.62
C ASN A 496 5.23 -24.97 -12.01
N ILE A 497 6.30 -25.44 -12.64
CA ILE A 497 7.38 -24.57 -13.10
C ILE A 497 6.89 -23.61 -14.19
N ASP A 498 6.08 -24.08 -15.14
CA ASP A 498 5.49 -23.23 -16.18
C ASP A 498 4.59 -22.14 -15.56
N ASN A 499 3.83 -22.45 -14.51
CA ASN A 499 3.06 -21.47 -13.76
C ASN A 499 3.96 -20.45 -13.02
N LEU A 500 5.07 -20.91 -12.42
CA LEU A 500 6.05 -20.01 -11.78
C LEU A 500 6.70 -19.07 -12.81
N LEU A 501 7.09 -19.59 -13.97
CA LEU A 501 7.62 -18.78 -15.07
C LEU A 501 6.60 -17.76 -15.58
N ALA A 502 5.33 -18.15 -15.69
CA ALA A 502 4.25 -17.23 -16.06
C ALA A 502 4.09 -16.08 -15.04
N LYS A 503 4.16 -16.37 -13.74
CA LYS A 503 4.13 -15.35 -12.69
C LYS A 503 5.32 -14.38 -12.80
N ILE A 504 6.53 -14.89 -13.03
CA ILE A 504 7.71 -14.04 -13.23
C ILE A 504 7.54 -13.14 -14.46
N ASN A 505 7.11 -13.70 -15.60
CA ASN A 505 6.90 -12.93 -16.82
C ASN A 505 5.85 -11.81 -16.62
N THR A 506 4.79 -12.10 -15.87
CA THR A 506 3.78 -11.09 -15.50
C THR A 506 4.44 -9.97 -14.69
N ARG A 507 5.24 -10.34 -13.68
CA ARG A 507 5.91 -9.36 -12.81
C ARG A 507 6.95 -8.52 -13.55
N GLN A 508 7.72 -9.14 -14.45
CA GLN A 508 8.65 -8.42 -15.34
C GLN A 508 7.91 -7.42 -16.24
N THR A 509 6.73 -7.79 -16.74
CA THR A 509 5.90 -6.90 -17.55
C THR A 509 5.40 -5.71 -16.74
N GLU A 510 4.98 -5.91 -15.48
CA GLU A 510 4.56 -4.84 -14.59
C GLU A 510 5.71 -3.89 -14.24
N PHE A 511 6.89 -4.43 -13.90
CA PHE A 511 8.07 -3.61 -13.63
C PHE A 511 8.58 -2.89 -14.89
N GLY A 512 8.52 -3.53 -16.05
CA GLY A 512 8.83 -2.89 -17.32
C GLY A 512 7.86 -1.74 -17.66
N ALA A 513 6.57 -1.92 -17.41
CA ALA A 513 5.58 -0.85 -17.55
C ALA A 513 5.84 0.30 -16.56
N ALA A 514 6.21 -0.02 -15.33
CA ALA A 514 6.60 0.95 -14.30
C ALA A 514 7.85 1.74 -14.71
N TYR A 515 8.87 1.04 -15.22
CA TYR A 515 10.10 1.64 -15.74
C TYR A 515 9.79 2.66 -16.85
N ASN A 516 9.02 2.26 -17.87
CA ASN A 516 8.66 3.14 -18.99
C ASN A 516 7.88 4.39 -18.52
N ARG A 517 7.02 4.26 -17.51
CA ARG A 517 6.30 5.40 -16.93
C ARG A 517 7.24 6.34 -16.17
N LEU A 518 8.18 5.80 -15.39
CA LEU A 518 9.19 6.60 -14.69
C LEU A 518 10.13 7.30 -15.67
N GLU A 519 10.55 6.63 -16.74
CA GLU A 519 11.36 7.20 -17.81
C GLU A 519 10.65 8.37 -18.50
N SER A 520 9.37 8.18 -18.85
CA SER A 520 8.56 9.25 -19.45
C SER A 520 8.39 10.44 -18.49
N ALA A 521 8.26 10.18 -17.18
CA ALA A 521 8.20 11.23 -16.17
C ALA A 521 9.55 11.96 -16.03
N PHE A 522 10.66 11.23 -16.05
CA PHE A 522 12.02 11.78 -16.01
C PHE A 522 12.28 12.71 -17.20
N GLU A 523 11.92 12.29 -18.41
CA GLU A 523 12.03 13.11 -19.61
C GLU A 523 11.16 14.37 -19.55
N ALA A 524 9.90 14.22 -19.12
CA ALA A 524 8.98 15.36 -18.98
C ALA A 524 9.48 16.38 -17.93
N ILE A 525 10.07 15.91 -16.83
CA ILE A 525 10.73 16.76 -15.84
C ILE A 525 11.91 17.50 -16.46
N GLY A 526 12.76 16.81 -17.24
CA GLY A 526 13.88 17.41 -17.95
C GLY A 526 13.44 18.57 -18.84
N VAL A 527 12.42 18.37 -19.66
CA VAL A 527 11.82 19.43 -20.50
C VAL A 527 11.30 20.61 -19.66
N ASN A 528 10.66 20.34 -18.51
CA ASN A 528 10.18 21.41 -17.62
C ASN A 528 11.34 22.20 -17.00
N ILE A 529 12.42 21.53 -16.61
CA ILE A 529 13.65 22.18 -16.10
C ILE A 529 14.23 23.10 -17.17
N GLU A 530 14.38 22.65 -18.41
CA GLU A 530 14.89 23.44 -19.52
C GLU A 530 14.03 24.68 -19.79
N ASN A 531 12.72 24.51 -19.88
CA ASN A 531 11.78 25.60 -20.10
C ASN A 531 11.78 26.64 -18.97
N LEU A 532 11.83 26.18 -17.72
CA LEU A 532 11.89 27.07 -16.55
C LEU A 532 13.23 27.80 -16.46
N THR A 533 14.32 27.12 -16.76
CA THR A 533 15.66 27.72 -16.79
C THR A 533 15.74 28.79 -17.87
N SER A 534 15.24 28.51 -19.06
CA SER A 534 15.15 29.50 -20.17
C SER A 534 14.29 30.71 -19.78
N THR A 535 13.13 30.46 -19.17
CA THR A 535 12.24 31.54 -18.68
C THR A 535 12.94 32.35 -17.59
N GLN A 536 13.63 31.71 -16.67
CA GLN A 536 14.38 32.40 -15.58
C GLN A 536 15.50 33.24 -16.15
N SER A 537 16.25 32.72 -17.12
CA SER A 537 17.31 33.47 -17.84
C SER A 537 16.75 34.74 -18.47
N THR A 538 15.64 34.62 -19.21
CA THR A 538 14.99 35.80 -19.85
C THR A 538 14.57 36.88 -18.83
N ILE A 539 14.17 36.50 -17.62
CA ILE A 539 13.74 37.43 -16.56
C ILE A 539 14.91 38.01 -15.82
N ARG A 540 15.92 37.23 -15.50
CA ARG A 540 16.94 37.54 -14.52
C ARG A 540 18.30 37.95 -15.11
N ASP A 541 18.71 37.29 -16.20
CA ASP A 541 20.06 37.46 -16.73
C ASP A 541 20.24 38.81 -17.40
N ALA A 542 21.43 39.38 -17.24
CA ALA A 542 21.81 40.64 -17.82
C ALA A 542 22.50 40.43 -19.19
N ASP A 543 22.16 41.28 -20.14
CA ASP A 543 22.95 41.38 -21.37
C ASP A 543 24.25 42.18 -21.04
N ILE A 544 25.36 41.46 -21.04
CA ILE A 544 26.65 42.02 -20.71
C ILE A 544 27.07 43.13 -21.67
N ALA A 545 26.66 43.08 -22.94
CA ALA A 545 26.99 44.13 -23.91
C ALA A 545 26.21 45.43 -23.60
N GLU A 546 24.93 45.31 -23.21
CA GLU A 546 24.11 46.44 -22.79
C GLU A 546 24.65 47.05 -21.48
N GLU A 547 24.95 46.24 -20.47
CA GLU A 547 25.46 46.71 -19.18
C GLU A 547 26.88 47.30 -19.29
N SER A 548 27.74 46.77 -20.17
CA SER A 548 29.04 47.34 -20.47
C SER A 548 28.91 48.72 -21.11
N SER A 549 27.97 48.88 -22.04
CA SER A 549 27.68 50.17 -22.67
C SER A 549 27.11 51.17 -21.65
N ALA A 550 26.25 50.72 -20.73
CA ALA A 550 25.74 51.53 -19.61
C ALA A 550 26.86 51.93 -18.63
N TYR A 551 27.75 51.02 -18.33
CA TYR A 551 28.93 51.28 -17.49
C TYR A 551 29.79 52.42 -18.07
N ILE A 552 30.22 52.28 -19.35
CA ILE A 552 31.06 53.28 -20.03
C ILE A 552 30.35 54.65 -20.08
N ARG A 553 29.06 54.66 -20.46
CA ARG A 553 28.27 55.89 -20.50
C ARG A 553 28.20 56.57 -19.14
N ASN A 554 27.87 55.82 -18.07
CA ASN A 554 27.77 56.37 -16.73
C ASN A 554 29.14 56.86 -16.20
N GLN A 555 30.24 56.18 -16.53
CA GLN A 555 31.59 56.58 -16.19
C GLN A 555 31.96 57.93 -16.84
N ILE A 556 31.68 58.09 -18.16
CA ILE A 556 31.89 59.33 -18.87
C ILE A 556 31.03 60.48 -18.27
N LEU A 557 29.74 60.17 -17.99
CA LEU A 557 28.86 61.18 -17.39
C LEU A 557 29.26 61.54 -15.98
N GLN A 558 29.81 60.66 -15.18
CA GLN A 558 30.35 60.92 -13.85
C GLN A 558 31.54 61.83 -13.92
N GLN A 559 32.51 61.57 -14.82
CA GLN A 559 33.69 62.43 -15.02
C GLN A 559 33.27 63.80 -15.53
N ALA A 560 32.38 63.86 -16.52
CA ALA A 560 31.88 65.15 -17.03
C ALA A 560 31.16 65.98 -15.95
N SER A 561 30.28 65.33 -15.18
CA SER A 561 29.53 65.95 -14.09
C SER A 561 30.49 66.47 -12.97
N ALA A 562 31.54 65.72 -12.64
CA ALA A 562 32.54 66.14 -11.67
C ALA A 562 33.28 67.42 -12.12
N THR A 563 33.67 67.47 -13.41
CA THR A 563 34.28 68.63 -14.00
C THR A 563 33.37 69.88 -14.05
N LEU A 564 32.08 69.63 -14.46
CA LEU A 564 31.07 70.71 -14.48
C LEU A 564 30.74 71.22 -13.07
N LEU A 565 30.75 70.34 -12.05
CA LEU A 565 30.53 70.71 -10.66
C LEU A 565 31.64 71.63 -10.17
N ALA A 566 32.89 71.34 -10.49
CA ALA A 566 34.02 72.18 -10.18
C ALA A 566 33.88 73.60 -10.82
N THR A 567 33.48 73.63 -12.11
CA THR A 567 33.24 74.89 -12.84
C THR A 567 32.05 75.67 -12.29
N ALA A 568 30.92 74.99 -12.00
CA ALA A 568 29.73 75.61 -11.42
C ALA A 568 29.99 76.23 -10.03
N ASN A 569 30.90 75.63 -9.25
CA ASN A 569 31.29 76.17 -7.93
C ASN A 569 32.23 77.35 -8.03
N GLN A 570 32.97 77.52 -9.14
CA GLN A 570 33.82 78.70 -9.37
C GLN A 570 33.01 79.90 -9.88
N THR A 571 31.87 79.72 -10.54
CA THR A 571 31.10 80.82 -11.12
C THR A 571 30.68 81.92 -10.11
N PRO A 572 30.23 81.59 -8.87
CA PRO A 572 29.91 82.61 -7.87
C PRO A 572 31.16 83.44 -7.41
N ALA A 573 32.33 82.78 -7.34
CA ALA A 573 33.54 83.40 -6.94
C ALA A 573 34.05 84.45 -8.00
N ILE A 574 33.90 84.05 -9.29
CA ILE A 574 34.23 84.99 -10.41
C ILE A 574 33.24 86.14 -10.44
N ALA A 575 31.95 85.91 -10.19
CA ALA A 575 30.96 86.96 -10.09
C ALA A 575 31.20 87.94 -8.93
N LEU A 576 31.79 87.47 -7.80
CA LEU A 576 32.16 88.27 -6.66
C LEU A 576 33.42 89.13 -6.93
N GLN A 577 34.29 88.65 -7.82
CA GLN A 577 35.50 89.41 -8.25
C GLN A 577 35.19 90.52 -9.27
N LEU A 578 34.03 90.43 -9.94
CA LEU A 578 33.56 91.43 -10.93
C LEU A 578 32.64 92.46 -10.32
N LEU A 579 32.29 92.38 -9.04
CA LEU A 579 31.59 93.38 -8.23
C LEU A 579 32.61 94.18 -7.39
#